data_ab86243b90df932ada2fc583d05185f1
#
_entry.id   ab86243b90df932ada2fc583d05185f1
#
_cell.length_a   1.000
_cell.length_b   1.000
_cell.length_c   1.000
_cell.angle_alpha   90.00
_cell.angle_beta   90.00
_cell.angle_gamma   90.00
#
_symmetry.space_group_name_H-M   'P 1'
#
loop_
_entity.id
_entity.type
_entity.pdbx_description
1 polymer ?
#
loop_
_entity_poly.entity_id
_entity_poly.type
_entity_poly.pdbx_seq_one_letter_code
_entity_poly.pdbx_strand_id
1 'polypeptide(L)'
;MATTSQIRKIHTLKGLLGLEDDLYRDMLFSFGVCTSKDLTFTEAAVLLDILENKAVEKNLWKKQQKNMKIWNVAIKWLLHLN
;
A
#
# COMPACT_ATOMS: atom_id res chain seq x y z
N MET A 1 16.80 2.28 -6.95
CA MET A 1 16.59 2.83 -5.59
C MET A 1 15.13 3.30 -5.44
N ALA A 2 14.59 3.13 -4.26
CA ALA A 2 13.27 3.67 -3.97
C ALA A 2 13.29 5.20 -4.07
N THR A 3 12.20 5.78 -4.57
CA THR A 3 12.09 7.24 -4.66
C THR A 3 11.80 7.84 -3.27
N THR A 4 12.12 9.13 -3.12
CA THR A 4 11.78 9.85 -1.87
C THR A 4 10.28 9.79 -1.59
N SER A 5 9.46 9.91 -2.62
CA SER A 5 8.00 9.82 -2.49
C SER A 5 7.57 8.45 -1.97
N GLN A 6 8.15 7.37 -2.49
CA GLN A 6 7.87 6.01 -2.03
C GLN A 6 8.26 5.84 -0.56
N ILE A 7 9.44 6.30 -0.18
CA ILE A 7 9.92 6.18 1.19
C ILE A 7 8.99 6.94 2.15
N ARG A 8 8.61 8.15 1.82
CA ARG A 8 7.69 8.96 2.62
C ARG A 8 6.35 8.26 2.81
N LYS A 9 5.82 7.71 1.73
CA LYS A 9 4.53 7.00 1.75
C LYS A 9 4.61 5.74 2.62
N ILE A 10 5.72 5.00 2.54
CA ILE A 10 5.94 3.83 3.39
C ILE A 10 5.91 4.24 4.86
N HIS A 11 6.61 5.29 5.25
CA HIS A 11 6.62 5.76 6.63
C HIS A 11 5.25 6.26 7.08
N THR A 12 4.53 6.93 6.21
CA THR A 12 3.17 7.39 6.51
C THR A 12 2.25 6.20 6.78
N LEU A 13 2.29 5.19 5.93
CA LEU A 13 1.46 4.00 6.08
C LEU A 13 1.87 3.20 7.32
N LYS A 14 3.17 3.11 7.60
CA LYS A 14 3.65 2.48 8.83
C LYS A 14 3.04 3.14 10.07
N GLY A 15 3.02 4.46 10.10
CA GLY A 15 2.42 5.22 11.19
C GLY A 15 0.91 5.02 11.29
N LEU A 16 0.20 5.06 10.17
CA LEU A 16 -1.25 4.85 10.12
C LEU A 16 -1.66 3.46 10.60
N LEU A 17 -0.88 2.45 10.21
CA LEU A 17 -1.15 1.06 10.59
C LEU A 17 -0.70 0.75 12.01
N GLY A 18 0.08 1.63 12.63
CA GLY A 18 0.66 1.37 13.94
C GLY A 18 1.60 0.19 13.95
N LEU A 19 2.34 -0.02 12.85
CA LEU A 19 3.28 -1.13 12.74
C LEU A 19 4.43 -0.95 13.73
N GLU A 20 4.71 -2.01 14.49
CA GLU A 20 5.88 -2.04 15.34
C GLU A 20 7.15 -2.12 14.52
N ASP A 21 8.24 -1.56 15.04
CA ASP A 21 9.52 -1.56 14.36
C ASP A 21 9.99 -2.97 14.01
N ASP A 22 9.75 -3.93 14.90
CA ASP A 22 10.13 -5.33 14.66
C ASP A 22 9.41 -5.92 13.45
N LEU A 23 8.11 -5.68 13.35
CA LEU A 23 7.31 -6.15 12.21
C LEU A 23 7.77 -5.45 10.91
N TYR A 24 8.03 -4.16 10.99
CA TYR A 24 8.51 -3.40 9.86
C TYR A 24 9.86 -3.92 9.36
N ARG A 25 10.78 -4.20 10.28
CA ARG A 25 12.08 -4.79 9.95
C ARG A 25 11.93 -6.17 9.30
N ASP A 26 11.03 -6.99 9.82
CA ASP A 26 10.76 -8.30 9.23
C ASP A 26 10.28 -8.17 7.79
N MET A 27 9.44 -7.21 7.51
CA MET A 27 8.98 -6.94 6.15
C MET A 27 10.16 -6.53 5.25
N LEU A 28 11.05 -5.66 5.75
CA LEU A 28 12.25 -5.27 5.01
C LEU A 28 13.19 -6.44 4.77
N PHE A 29 13.38 -7.29 5.78
CA PHE A 29 14.23 -8.49 5.65
C PHE A 29 13.67 -9.46 4.60
N SER A 30 12.36 -9.54 4.44
CA SER A 30 11.78 -10.39 3.41
C SER A 30 12.16 -9.92 2.00
N PHE A 31 12.54 -8.66 1.83
CA PHE A 31 13.10 -8.12 0.59
C PHE A 31 14.62 -8.17 0.56
N GLY A 32 15.25 -8.68 1.62
CA GLY A 32 16.71 -8.76 1.70
C GLY A 32 17.41 -7.46 2.02
N VAL A 33 16.69 -6.49 2.61
CA VAL A 33 17.25 -5.18 2.96
C VAL A 33 17.02 -4.85 4.44
N CYS A 34 17.79 -3.90 4.96
CA CYS A 34 17.69 -3.47 6.36
C CYS A 34 16.91 -2.16 6.51
N THR A 35 16.87 -1.34 5.47
CA THR A 35 16.17 -0.05 5.50
C THR A 35 15.38 0.15 4.22
N SER A 36 14.37 1.02 4.28
CA SER A 36 13.56 1.34 3.11
C SER A 36 14.37 2.02 2.00
N LYS A 37 15.47 2.67 2.35
CA LYS A 37 16.35 3.33 1.38
C LYS A 37 17.05 2.33 0.46
N ASP A 38 17.25 1.11 0.93
CA ASP A 38 17.92 0.05 0.18
C ASP A 38 16.99 -0.69 -0.76
N LEU A 39 15.70 -0.45 -0.68
CA LEU A 39 14.72 -1.06 -1.58
C LEU A 39 14.93 -0.56 -3.01
N THR A 40 14.73 -1.46 -3.97
CA THR A 40 14.63 -1.03 -5.37
C THR A 40 13.27 -0.36 -5.59
N PHE A 41 13.13 0.33 -6.71
CA PHE A 41 11.86 0.94 -7.09
C PHE A 41 10.73 -0.09 -7.09
N THR A 42 10.97 -1.26 -7.68
CA THR A 42 9.99 -2.34 -7.76
C THR A 42 9.64 -2.90 -6.39
N GLU A 43 10.66 -3.14 -5.56
CA GLU A 43 10.44 -3.64 -4.20
C GLU A 43 9.65 -2.66 -3.34
N ALA A 44 9.98 -1.37 -3.46
CA ALA A 44 9.23 -0.33 -2.75
C ALA A 44 7.78 -0.28 -3.21
N ALA A 45 7.52 -0.45 -4.50
CA ALA A 45 6.16 -0.49 -5.05
C ALA A 45 5.37 -1.68 -4.49
N VAL A 46 6.00 -2.86 -4.40
CA VAL A 46 5.37 -4.05 -3.82
C VAL A 46 5.05 -3.83 -2.34
N LEU A 47 6.00 -3.29 -1.59
CA LEU A 47 5.79 -3.00 -0.16
C LEU A 47 4.67 -2.00 0.05
N LEU A 48 4.63 -0.94 -0.76
CA LEU A 48 3.56 0.04 -0.72
C LEU A 48 2.20 -0.59 -0.99
N ASP A 49 2.12 -1.48 -1.96
CA ASP A 49 0.88 -2.17 -2.28
C ASP A 49 0.40 -3.00 -1.09
N ILE A 50 1.29 -3.74 -0.45
CA ILE A 50 0.97 -4.53 0.74
C ILE A 50 0.45 -3.63 1.87
N LEU A 51 1.16 -2.53 2.15
CA LEU A 51 0.78 -1.61 3.22
C LEU A 51 -0.54 -0.90 2.92
N GLU A 52 -0.74 -0.47 1.68
CA GLU A 52 -1.98 0.17 1.26
C GLU A 52 -3.17 -0.77 1.39
N ASN A 53 -3.02 -2.02 0.98
CA ASN A 53 -4.07 -3.01 1.10
C ASN A 53 -4.46 -3.23 2.58
N LYS A 54 -3.49 -3.31 3.46
CA LYS A 54 -3.75 -3.43 4.90
C LYS A 54 -4.47 -2.21 5.46
N ALA A 55 -4.06 -1.01 5.03
CA ALA A 55 -4.68 0.23 5.46
C ALA A 55 -6.12 0.35 4.94
N VAL A 56 -6.36 -0.06 3.71
CA VAL A 56 -7.70 -0.06 3.11
C VAL A 56 -8.61 -1.03 3.87
N GLU A 57 -8.12 -2.23 4.21
CA GLU A 57 -8.87 -3.20 4.99
C GLU A 57 -9.30 -2.65 6.35
N LYS A 58 -8.47 -1.79 6.95
CA LYS A 58 -8.76 -1.16 8.24
C LYS A 58 -9.50 0.18 8.11
N ASN A 59 -9.86 0.57 6.89
CA ASN A 59 -10.51 1.86 6.57
C ASN A 59 -9.66 3.08 6.94
N LEU A 60 -8.33 2.92 6.96
CA LEU A 60 -7.39 3.99 7.29
C LEU A 60 -6.86 4.70 6.05
N TRP A 61 -7.08 4.13 4.88
CA TRP A 61 -6.51 4.62 3.63
C TRP A 61 -7.46 4.37 2.49
N LYS A 62 -7.59 5.33 1.60
CA LYS A 62 -8.35 5.14 0.36
C LYS A 62 -7.38 4.98 -0.79
N LYS A 63 -7.43 3.83 -1.43
CA LYS A 63 -6.64 3.59 -2.63
C LYS A 63 -7.19 4.47 -3.74
N GLN A 64 -6.32 5.27 -4.34
CA GLN A 64 -6.70 6.04 -5.52
C GLN A 64 -6.78 5.09 -6.71
N GLN A 65 -7.96 4.58 -6.96
CA GLN A 65 -8.18 3.74 -8.13
C GLN A 65 -9.30 4.34 -8.95
N LYS A 66 -8.93 5.20 -9.87
CA LYS A 66 -9.89 5.78 -10.80
C LYS A 66 -10.65 4.70 -11.57
N ASN A 67 -9.98 3.61 -11.90
CA ASN A 67 -10.60 2.49 -12.61
C ASN A 67 -11.60 1.73 -11.76
N MET A 68 -11.39 1.65 -10.46
CA MET A 68 -12.33 0.98 -9.56
C MET A 68 -13.61 1.76 -9.34
N LYS A 69 -13.57 3.09 -9.39
CA LYS A 69 -14.79 3.89 -9.32
C LYS A 69 -15.71 3.61 -10.50
N ILE A 70 -15.14 3.56 -11.70
CA ILE A 70 -15.89 3.25 -12.92
C ILE A 70 -16.41 1.81 -12.85
N TRP A 71 -15.59 0.89 -12.37
CA TRP A 71 -15.96 -0.51 -12.21
C TRP A 71 -17.11 -0.69 -11.24
N ASN A 72 -17.05 -0.03 -10.09
CA ASN A 72 -18.12 -0.09 -9.08
C ASN A 72 -19.42 0.52 -9.58
N VAL A 73 -19.34 1.60 -10.33
CA VAL A 73 -20.52 2.22 -10.95
C VAL A 73 -21.14 1.26 -11.96
N ALA A 74 -20.31 0.65 -12.79
CA ALA A 74 -20.79 -0.33 -13.80
C ALA A 74 -21.48 -1.52 -13.12
N ILE A 75 -20.89 -2.05 -12.04
CA ILE A 75 -21.48 -3.16 -11.29
C ILE A 75 -22.81 -2.75 -10.67
N LYS A 76 -22.88 -1.58 -10.07
CA LYS A 76 -24.13 -1.06 -9.49
C LYS A 76 -25.22 -0.91 -10.55
N TRP A 77 -24.86 -0.46 -11.73
CA TRP A 77 -25.77 -0.33 -12.86
C TRP A 77 -26.33 -1.70 -13.27
N LEU A 78 -25.45 -2.69 -13.39
CA LEU A 78 -25.85 -4.05 -13.75
C LEU A 78 -26.77 -4.65 -12.70
N LEU A 79 -26.53 -4.37 -11.42
CA LEU A 79 -27.38 -4.86 -10.34
C LEU A 79 -28.73 -4.16 -10.30
N HIS A 80 -28.81 -2.91 -10.74
CA HIS A 80 -30.05 -2.16 -10.80
C HIS A 80 -30.95 -2.54 -11.98
N LEU A 81 -30.36 -3.12 -13.01
CA LEU A 81 -31.11 -3.56 -14.19
C LEU A 81 -31.87 -4.87 -13.97
N ASN A 82 -31.62 -5.49 -12.85
CA ASN A 82 -32.37 -6.66 -12.41
C ASN A 82 -33.47 -6.23 -11.45
#